data_01165ba68101e20106750a65e07c7302
#
_entry.id   01165ba68101e20106750a65e07c7302
#
_cell.length_a   1.000
_cell.length_b   1.000
_cell.length_c   1.000
_cell.angle_alpha   90.00
_cell.angle_beta   90.00
_cell.angle_gamma   90.00
#
_symmetry.space_group_name_H-M   'P 1'
#
loop_
_entity.id
_entity.type
_entity.pdbx_description
1 polymer ?
#
loop_
_entity_poly.entity_id
_entity_poly.type
_entity_poly.pdbx_seq_one_letter_code
_entity_poly.pdbx_strand_id
1 'polypeptide(L)'
;NGTCVAPVVPPPATCEPACDACQTCDTRGETPVCVDHCAPGLVCERGTCVAPIVPPPATCEPACGDCQRCDTTGESPVCVNNCADGLLCEAGRCVAPVVPPPPTCDPACGPCQVCDTTGAAPVCLDACGDDELCMGGLCRPVGMHAGFDALAGPFADGPAVTTQCLECHPNEGHDFLQTAHWRWAGPTPNLEGHEGETNLGKRTLINNFCIATDSNETRCTQCHAGYGWRDDTFNFEDPTKIDCLVCHADGASGYAKATGTAGAPVPAADLTLAARSVGRPTRDNCGACHFYAGGGDNVKKGDLGSALKNATVEMDVHLGRGMECADCHAADNHRVLGQGAHIGVTQGSLDCSNCHGGSPHANGLLNNHALDVACQTCHVPAFSRQQPTKMNWDWSTAGNRTRGNNGVEQGTTADGTTVTVYDAMKGDFVWEKNVRPEYAWYDGRVRRMMTDDTYPAGTGADAGDPIVLGTPLADHADADAKIWPFKVMRGRQAVDPVRTLVLVPKLFGPGGFWPAIPAAAAYTPEAVRALWTSSLTAGARTAGQIRADESYTDDAWTWAYTEMWMGIEHEVAPPAEALGCQDCHANPAFDFTALGYACDPLVGNNCGSRH
;
A
#
# COMPACT_ATOMS: atom_id res chain seq x y z
N ASN A 1 -54.57 18.63 -64.80
CA ASN A 1 -53.90 17.38 -65.19
C ASN A 1 -52.54 17.31 -64.48
N GLY A 2 -52.53 16.64 -63.37
CA GLY A 2 -51.33 16.46 -62.55
C GLY A 2 -50.42 15.40 -63.13
N THR A 3 -49.22 15.76 -63.55
CA THR A 3 -48.11 14.87 -63.86
C THR A 3 -47.08 15.05 -62.73
N CYS A 4 -46.88 14.01 -61.95
CA CYS A 4 -45.79 13.97 -60.94
C CYS A 4 -44.49 13.94 -61.74
N VAL A 5 -43.65 14.97 -61.62
CA VAL A 5 -42.26 14.98 -62.07
C VAL A 5 -41.38 14.59 -60.91
N ALA A 6 -40.56 13.55 -61.05
CA ALA A 6 -39.60 13.14 -60.06
C ALA A 6 -38.60 14.29 -59.77
N PRO A 7 -38.19 14.54 -58.51
CA PRO A 7 -37.20 15.56 -58.23
C PRO A 7 -35.88 15.20 -58.94
N VAL A 8 -35.29 16.15 -59.61
CA VAL A 8 -33.96 16.07 -60.19
C VAL A 8 -32.98 16.00 -59.04
N VAL A 9 -32.40 14.83 -58.83
CA VAL A 9 -31.27 14.67 -57.89
C VAL A 9 -30.06 15.36 -58.54
N PRO A 10 -29.46 16.36 -57.91
CA PRO A 10 -28.23 16.95 -58.44
C PRO A 10 -27.15 15.85 -58.53
N PRO A 11 -26.28 15.92 -59.54
CA PRO A 11 -25.18 14.98 -59.66
C PRO A 11 -24.33 14.99 -58.39
N PRO A 12 -23.79 13.83 -57.96
CA PRO A 12 -22.96 13.77 -56.77
C PRO A 12 -21.78 14.72 -56.93
N ALA A 13 -21.47 15.45 -55.84
CA ALA A 13 -20.31 16.33 -55.79
C ALA A 13 -19.04 15.51 -56.05
N THR A 14 -18.18 15.99 -56.94
CA THR A 14 -16.91 15.35 -57.32
C THR A 14 -15.74 16.22 -56.92
N CYS A 15 -14.62 15.61 -56.53
CA CYS A 15 -13.38 16.35 -56.29
C CYS A 15 -12.75 16.78 -57.65
N GLU A 16 -12.35 18.03 -57.78
CA GLU A 16 -11.56 18.53 -58.91
C GLU A 16 -10.29 19.22 -58.39
N PRO A 17 -9.11 18.75 -58.76
CA PRO A 17 -8.85 17.58 -59.64
C PRO A 17 -9.29 16.25 -59.04
N ALA A 18 -9.51 15.25 -59.86
CA ALA A 18 -9.87 13.89 -59.42
C ALA A 18 -8.82 13.32 -58.44
N CYS A 19 -9.30 12.63 -57.40
CA CYS A 19 -8.43 12.02 -56.41
C CYS A 19 -7.59 10.88 -57.01
N ASP A 20 -6.39 10.67 -56.48
CA ASP A 20 -5.49 9.57 -56.82
C ASP A 20 -6.06 8.19 -56.40
N ALA A 21 -5.49 7.14 -56.96
CA ALA A 21 -6.00 5.75 -56.77
C ALA A 21 -6.02 5.28 -55.30
N CYS A 22 -5.24 5.90 -54.40
CA CYS A 22 -5.25 5.62 -52.97
C CYS A 22 -5.93 6.72 -52.14
N GLN A 23 -6.77 7.52 -52.78
CA GLN A 23 -7.56 8.58 -52.14
C GLN A 23 -9.04 8.44 -52.46
N THR A 24 -9.88 8.86 -51.55
CA THR A 24 -11.35 8.92 -51.73
C THR A 24 -11.80 10.36 -51.59
N CYS A 25 -12.70 10.78 -52.47
CA CYS A 25 -13.31 12.11 -52.40
C CYS A 25 -14.30 12.15 -51.23
N ASP A 26 -13.97 12.90 -50.19
CA ASP A 26 -14.88 13.18 -49.08
C ASP A 26 -15.74 14.40 -49.41
N THR A 27 -17.02 14.17 -49.56
CA THR A 27 -18.03 15.18 -49.92
C THR A 27 -18.90 15.62 -48.75
N ARG A 28 -18.52 15.25 -47.52
CA ARG A 28 -19.28 15.57 -46.30
C ARG A 28 -19.06 17.01 -45.82
N GLY A 29 -18.00 17.68 -46.25
CA GLY A 29 -17.70 19.07 -45.96
C GLY A 29 -18.29 20.04 -46.96
N GLU A 30 -18.16 21.36 -46.74
CA GLU A 30 -18.64 22.43 -47.66
C GLU A 30 -17.90 22.40 -49.00
N THR A 31 -16.70 21.90 -49.04
CA THR A 31 -15.90 21.66 -50.27
C THR A 31 -15.42 20.22 -50.30
N PRO A 32 -15.59 19.50 -51.44
CA PRO A 32 -15.06 18.16 -51.61
C PRO A 32 -13.51 18.16 -51.49
N VAL A 33 -12.93 17.25 -50.71
CA VAL A 33 -11.50 17.09 -50.54
C VAL A 33 -11.09 15.64 -50.72
N CYS A 34 -9.90 15.41 -51.27
CA CYS A 34 -9.32 14.07 -51.37
C CYS A 34 -8.67 13.67 -50.05
N VAL A 35 -9.11 12.58 -49.44
CA VAL A 35 -8.54 12.02 -48.23
C VAL A 35 -7.89 10.66 -48.50
N ASP A 36 -6.72 10.45 -47.97
CA ASP A 36 -5.98 9.20 -48.11
C ASP A 36 -6.69 8.06 -47.36
N HIS A 37 -6.80 6.90 -48.01
CA HIS A 37 -7.24 5.66 -47.34
C HIS A 37 -6.14 4.61 -47.28
N CYS A 38 -4.90 5.07 -47.21
CA CYS A 38 -3.77 4.23 -46.91
C CYS A 38 -3.82 3.67 -45.48
N ALA A 39 -3.21 2.51 -45.25
CA ALA A 39 -3.07 1.98 -43.89
C ALA A 39 -2.36 2.97 -42.97
N PRO A 40 -2.62 2.95 -41.65
CA PRO A 40 -2.01 3.88 -40.71
C PRO A 40 -0.48 3.93 -40.84
N GLY A 41 0.07 5.14 -41.02
CA GLY A 41 1.51 5.36 -41.20
C GLY A 41 1.98 5.44 -42.67
N LEU A 42 1.12 5.26 -43.65
CA LEU A 42 1.41 5.47 -45.08
C LEU A 42 0.71 6.69 -45.61
N VAL A 43 1.29 7.37 -46.60
CA VAL A 43 0.70 8.49 -47.32
C VAL A 43 0.52 8.13 -48.79
N CYS A 44 -0.47 8.72 -49.44
CA CYS A 44 -0.71 8.49 -50.87
C CYS A 44 0.18 9.40 -51.72
N GLU A 45 1.08 8.83 -52.47
CA GLU A 45 1.86 9.55 -53.48
C GLU A 45 1.65 8.90 -54.85
N ARG A 46 1.16 9.72 -55.78
CA ARG A 46 0.91 9.31 -57.20
C ARG A 46 0.13 8.00 -57.35
N GLY A 47 -0.89 7.84 -56.51
CA GLY A 47 -1.79 6.69 -56.57
C GLY A 47 -1.27 5.43 -55.88
N THR A 48 -0.20 5.51 -55.09
CA THR A 48 0.36 4.38 -54.34
C THR A 48 0.57 4.79 -52.87
N CYS A 49 0.17 3.92 -51.92
CA CYS A 49 0.43 4.15 -50.52
C CYS A 49 1.90 3.85 -50.22
N VAL A 50 2.67 4.85 -49.85
CA VAL A 50 4.11 4.75 -49.55
C VAL A 50 4.39 5.24 -48.13
N ALA A 51 5.43 4.70 -47.53
CA ALA A 51 5.89 5.21 -46.25
C ALA A 51 6.38 6.66 -46.43
N PRO A 52 6.01 7.61 -45.55
CA PRO A 52 6.52 8.96 -45.63
C PRO A 52 8.05 8.94 -45.60
N ILE A 53 8.67 9.66 -46.49
CA ILE A 53 10.13 9.85 -46.50
C ILE A 53 10.46 10.69 -45.29
N VAL A 54 10.81 10.04 -44.18
CA VAL A 54 11.42 10.73 -43.03
C VAL A 54 12.80 11.18 -43.51
N PRO A 55 13.11 12.48 -43.50
CA PRO A 55 14.47 12.90 -43.77
C PRO A 55 15.42 12.16 -42.82
N PRO A 56 16.60 11.74 -43.28
CA PRO A 56 17.54 11.08 -42.40
C PRO A 56 17.76 11.94 -41.17
N PRO A 57 17.78 11.34 -39.95
CA PRO A 57 17.97 12.09 -38.73
C PRO A 57 19.23 12.93 -38.85
N ALA A 58 19.16 14.19 -38.42
CA ALA A 58 20.33 15.06 -38.42
C ALA A 58 21.46 14.37 -37.63
N THR A 59 22.60 14.23 -38.24
CA THR A 59 23.77 13.57 -37.65
C THR A 59 24.77 14.59 -37.19
N CYS A 60 25.44 14.32 -36.07
CA CYS A 60 26.59 15.13 -35.65
C CYS A 60 27.79 14.82 -36.54
N GLU A 61 28.46 15.86 -37.06
CA GLU A 61 29.73 15.73 -37.77
C GLU A 61 30.80 16.63 -37.09
N PRO A 62 31.90 16.06 -36.56
CA PRO A 62 32.23 14.63 -36.58
C PRO A 62 31.28 13.79 -35.70
N ALA A 63 31.18 12.50 -35.98
CA ALA A 63 30.38 11.57 -35.21
C ALA A 63 30.74 11.65 -33.71
N CYS A 64 29.71 11.55 -32.86
CA CYS A 64 29.93 11.60 -31.41
C CYS A 64 30.79 10.42 -30.95
N GLY A 65 31.61 10.67 -29.94
CA GLY A 65 32.42 9.65 -29.30
C GLY A 65 31.60 8.68 -28.44
N ASP A 66 32.27 7.65 -27.95
CA ASP A 66 31.67 6.68 -27.02
C ASP A 66 31.05 7.38 -25.82
N CYS A 67 29.92 6.89 -25.35
CA CYS A 67 29.10 7.48 -24.28
C CYS A 67 28.59 8.90 -24.58
N GLN A 68 28.56 9.30 -25.82
CA GLN A 68 27.92 10.53 -26.24
C GLN A 68 26.78 10.25 -27.21
N ARG A 69 25.73 11.05 -27.16
CA ARG A 69 24.63 11.05 -28.14
C ARG A 69 24.57 12.38 -28.87
N CYS A 70 24.17 12.31 -30.11
CA CYS A 70 23.88 13.50 -30.88
C CYS A 70 22.57 14.11 -30.45
N ASP A 71 22.61 15.29 -29.88
CA ASP A 71 21.41 16.08 -29.59
C ASP A 71 21.11 16.99 -30.79
N THR A 72 19.97 16.74 -31.38
CA THR A 72 19.46 17.44 -32.57
C THR A 72 18.30 18.38 -32.24
N THR A 73 18.05 18.67 -30.96
CA THR A 73 16.93 19.54 -30.53
C THR A 73 17.23 21.03 -30.66
N GLY A 74 18.53 21.42 -30.78
CA GLY A 74 18.98 22.77 -30.98
C GLY A 74 19.14 23.18 -32.46
N GLU A 75 19.51 24.43 -32.70
CA GLU A 75 19.74 24.95 -34.06
C GLU A 75 20.90 24.26 -34.82
N SER A 76 21.78 23.57 -34.10
CA SER A 76 22.87 22.77 -34.66
C SER A 76 23.04 21.50 -33.84
N PRO A 77 23.24 20.32 -34.47
CA PRO A 77 23.50 19.09 -33.76
C PRO A 77 24.79 19.16 -32.90
N VAL A 78 24.70 18.78 -31.62
CA VAL A 78 25.87 18.76 -30.70
C VAL A 78 25.94 17.41 -29.97
N CYS A 79 27.18 16.97 -29.71
CA CYS A 79 27.41 15.76 -28.93
C CYS A 79 27.29 16.06 -27.44
N VAL A 80 26.32 15.43 -26.76
CA VAL A 80 26.09 15.54 -25.33
C VAL A 80 26.44 14.22 -24.62
N ASN A 81 26.92 14.33 -23.37
CA ASN A 81 27.19 13.15 -22.55
C ASN A 81 25.90 12.31 -22.36
N ASN A 82 26.00 11.01 -22.57
CA ASN A 82 24.90 10.06 -22.45
C ASN A 82 24.99 9.23 -21.16
N CYS A 83 26.01 9.44 -20.34
CA CYS A 83 26.08 8.82 -19.03
C CYS A 83 25.22 9.60 -18.04
N ALA A 84 24.52 8.89 -17.16
CA ALA A 84 23.83 9.50 -16.04
C ALA A 84 24.83 10.21 -15.10
N ASP A 85 24.33 11.18 -14.33
CA ASP A 85 25.16 11.95 -13.40
C ASP A 85 25.94 11.03 -12.46
N GLY A 86 27.25 11.27 -12.34
CA GLY A 86 28.15 10.48 -11.51
C GLY A 86 28.77 9.25 -12.19
N LEU A 87 28.39 8.90 -13.43
CA LEU A 87 29.03 7.83 -14.19
C LEU A 87 30.13 8.36 -15.12
N LEU A 88 31.21 7.57 -15.27
CA LEU A 88 32.31 7.83 -16.18
C LEU A 88 32.21 6.95 -17.43
N CYS A 89 32.63 7.51 -18.58
CA CYS A 89 32.75 6.72 -19.79
C CYS A 89 34.08 5.97 -19.82
N GLU A 90 34.06 4.65 -19.69
CA GLU A 90 35.26 3.80 -19.87
C GLU A 90 34.98 2.73 -20.92
N ALA A 91 35.89 2.64 -21.90
CA ALA A 91 35.79 1.67 -23.00
C ALA A 91 34.41 1.66 -23.70
N GLY A 92 33.80 2.83 -23.87
CA GLY A 92 32.52 2.97 -24.56
C GLY A 92 31.29 2.60 -23.70
N ARG A 93 31.46 2.46 -22.39
CA ARG A 93 30.35 2.16 -21.44
C ARG A 93 30.36 3.15 -20.31
N CYS A 94 29.17 3.52 -19.86
CA CYS A 94 28.99 4.29 -18.63
C CYS A 94 29.16 3.36 -17.44
N VAL A 95 30.22 3.56 -16.66
CA VAL A 95 30.54 2.77 -15.46
C VAL A 95 30.61 3.67 -14.25
N ALA A 96 30.22 3.14 -13.09
CA ALA A 96 30.47 3.84 -11.85
C ALA A 96 31.98 3.97 -11.62
N PRO A 97 32.48 5.14 -11.13
CA PRO A 97 33.87 5.27 -10.78
C PRO A 97 34.28 4.16 -9.83
N VAL A 98 35.32 3.42 -10.19
CA VAL A 98 35.89 2.39 -9.31
C VAL A 98 36.53 3.13 -8.14
N VAL A 99 35.82 3.14 -7.01
CA VAL A 99 36.43 3.57 -5.75
C VAL A 99 37.42 2.45 -5.37
N PRO A 100 38.72 2.70 -5.26
CA PRO A 100 39.67 1.69 -4.78
C PRO A 100 39.20 1.21 -3.39
N PRO A 101 39.34 -0.09 -3.07
CA PRO A 101 39.01 -0.58 -1.74
C PRO A 101 39.73 0.27 -0.70
N PRO A 102 39.03 0.66 0.38
CA PRO A 102 39.68 1.49 1.41
C PRO A 102 40.90 0.77 1.96
N PRO A 103 42.01 1.50 2.21
CA PRO A 103 43.20 0.92 2.81
C PRO A 103 42.86 0.26 4.15
N THR A 104 43.40 -0.93 4.39
CA THR A 104 43.12 -1.73 5.59
C THR A 104 44.12 -1.42 6.69
N CYS A 105 43.60 -1.17 7.89
CA CYS A 105 44.40 -1.16 9.11
C CYS A 105 44.40 -2.57 9.74
N ASP A 106 45.53 -2.92 10.40
CA ASP A 106 45.62 -4.14 11.20
C ASP A 106 46.04 -3.78 12.64
N PRO A 107 45.18 -3.97 13.67
CA PRO A 107 43.84 -4.52 13.56
C PRO A 107 42.86 -3.60 12.79
N ALA A 108 41.80 -4.19 12.24
CA ALA A 108 40.76 -3.45 11.55
C ALA A 108 40.15 -2.38 12.46
N CYS A 109 39.89 -1.21 11.87
CA CYS A 109 39.26 -0.10 12.59
C CYS A 109 37.87 -0.46 13.12
N GLY A 110 37.51 0.15 14.23
CA GLY A 110 36.19 0.01 14.81
C GLY A 110 35.09 0.67 13.98
N PRO A 111 33.82 0.47 14.37
CA PRO A 111 32.69 1.17 13.75
C PRO A 111 32.93 2.69 13.76
N CYS A 112 32.55 3.34 12.67
CA CYS A 112 32.76 4.80 12.47
C CYS A 112 34.22 5.26 12.53
N GLN A 113 35.16 4.39 12.23
CA GLN A 113 36.56 4.77 12.08
C GLN A 113 37.05 4.44 10.68
N VAL A 114 37.90 5.30 10.13
CA VAL A 114 38.56 5.09 8.85
C VAL A 114 40.06 4.85 9.09
N CYS A 115 40.64 3.98 8.29
CA CYS A 115 42.06 3.73 8.32
C CYS A 115 42.80 4.89 7.60
N ASP A 116 43.49 5.72 8.35
CA ASP A 116 44.42 6.71 7.78
C ASP A 116 45.78 6.07 7.55
N THR A 117 46.19 6.00 6.28
CA THR A 117 47.48 5.47 5.83
C THR A 117 48.44 6.57 5.36
N THR A 118 48.10 7.83 5.58
CA THR A 118 48.94 8.97 5.14
C THR A 118 50.13 9.21 6.05
N GLY A 119 50.10 8.68 7.29
CA GLY A 119 51.19 8.75 8.26
C GLY A 119 52.23 7.63 8.12
N ALA A 120 53.25 7.66 9.00
CA ALA A 120 54.33 6.66 9.02
C ALA A 120 53.82 5.25 9.44
N ALA A 121 52.66 5.16 10.08
CA ALA A 121 51.95 3.93 10.38
C ALA A 121 50.45 4.16 10.19
N PRO A 122 49.69 3.14 9.72
CA PRO A 122 48.25 3.24 9.63
C PRO A 122 47.62 3.45 11.02
N VAL A 123 46.72 4.42 11.15
CA VAL A 123 45.96 4.70 12.38
C VAL A 123 44.48 4.79 12.09
N CYS A 124 43.68 4.33 13.05
CA CYS A 124 42.23 4.50 12.94
C CYS A 124 41.84 5.88 13.47
N LEU A 125 41.29 6.69 12.59
CA LEU A 125 40.71 7.99 12.93
C LEU A 125 39.21 7.92 12.93
N ASP A 126 38.57 8.72 13.78
CA ASP A 126 37.13 8.86 13.76
C ASP A 126 36.69 9.39 12.38
N ALA A 127 35.77 8.65 11.75
CA ALA A 127 35.21 9.00 10.44
C ALA A 127 34.09 10.03 10.56
N CYS A 128 33.57 10.23 11.78
CA CYS A 128 32.50 11.18 12.04
C CYS A 128 33.07 12.60 12.13
N GLY A 129 32.35 13.54 11.52
CA GLY A 129 32.67 14.96 11.62
C GLY A 129 32.43 15.50 13.03
N ASP A 130 32.86 16.75 13.27
CA ASP A 130 32.72 17.44 14.57
C ASP A 130 31.25 17.51 15.04
N ASP A 131 30.31 17.49 14.09
CA ASP A 131 28.85 17.51 14.31
C ASP A 131 28.21 16.13 14.14
N GLU A 132 28.97 15.05 14.23
CA GLU A 132 28.46 13.68 14.09
C GLU A 132 28.91 12.78 15.24
N LEU A 133 28.06 11.81 15.59
CA LEU A 133 28.37 10.75 16.55
C LEU A 133 28.31 9.38 15.87
N CYS A 134 29.21 8.49 16.26
CA CYS A 134 29.11 7.09 15.88
C CYS A 134 27.95 6.41 16.60
N MET A 135 26.92 6.08 15.86
CA MET A 135 25.71 5.45 16.38
C MET A 135 25.38 4.22 15.54
N GLY A 136 25.45 3.05 16.17
CA GLY A 136 25.21 1.79 15.49
C GLY A 136 26.16 1.49 14.33
N GLY A 137 27.38 2.05 14.38
CA GLY A 137 28.39 1.86 13.33
C GLY A 137 28.29 2.83 12.15
N LEU A 138 27.44 3.84 12.24
CA LEU A 138 27.28 4.91 11.25
C LEU A 138 27.51 6.27 11.89
N CYS A 139 28.21 7.16 11.19
CA CYS A 139 28.27 8.58 11.55
C CYS A 139 26.92 9.21 11.29
N ARG A 140 26.32 9.71 12.32
CA ARG A 140 25.04 10.41 12.25
C ARG A 140 25.25 11.83 12.72
N PRO A 141 24.66 12.83 12.04
CA PRO A 141 24.68 14.19 12.54
C PRO A 141 24.28 14.17 14.02
N VAL A 142 25.06 14.82 14.87
CA VAL A 142 24.66 15.13 16.23
C VAL A 142 23.42 15.99 16.07
N GLY A 143 22.25 15.36 16.03
CA GLY A 143 20.99 16.07 16.05
C GLY A 143 21.06 17.02 17.27
N MET A 144 20.50 18.20 17.16
CA MET A 144 20.51 19.22 18.24
C MET A 144 20.17 18.62 19.62
N HIS A 145 19.46 17.48 19.63
CA HIS A 145 19.00 16.79 20.85
C HIS A 145 20.10 16.09 21.65
N ALA A 146 21.19 15.67 21.01
CA ALA A 146 22.25 14.96 21.72
C ALA A 146 22.96 15.80 22.80
N GLY A 147 22.99 17.14 22.64
CA GLY A 147 23.61 18.07 23.55
C GLY A 147 22.71 18.62 24.65
N PHE A 148 21.41 18.31 24.67
CA PHE A 148 20.48 18.89 25.65
C PHE A 148 20.53 18.16 27.00
N ASP A 149 20.84 18.89 28.08
CA ASP A 149 20.84 18.37 29.44
C ASP A 149 19.46 17.83 29.86
N ALA A 150 18.39 18.45 29.37
CA ALA A 150 17.01 17.99 29.59
C ALA A 150 16.77 16.54 29.11
N LEU A 151 17.57 16.05 28.17
CA LEU A 151 17.51 14.70 27.63
C LEU A 151 18.59 13.76 28.18
N ALA A 152 19.29 14.15 29.25
CA ALA A 152 20.35 13.33 29.85
C ALA A 152 19.80 12.07 30.56
N GLY A 153 18.50 12.03 30.87
CA GLY A 153 17.87 10.87 31.53
C GLY A 153 18.38 10.64 32.98
N PRO A 154 18.24 9.43 33.53
CA PRO A 154 17.50 8.31 32.95
C PRO A 154 15.98 8.57 32.95
N PHE A 155 15.26 8.08 31.94
CA PHE A 155 13.81 8.17 31.85
C PHE A 155 13.16 6.92 32.43
N ALA A 156 12.10 7.10 33.23
CA ALA A 156 11.37 6.01 33.85
C ALA A 156 10.52 5.21 32.83
N ASP A 157 9.95 5.91 31.85
CA ASP A 157 9.05 5.34 30.83
C ASP A 157 8.96 6.27 29.62
N GLY A 158 8.19 5.86 28.61
CA GLY A 158 7.94 6.65 27.40
C GLY A 158 7.26 8.00 27.66
N PRO A 159 6.19 8.09 28.48
CA PRO A 159 5.57 9.34 28.87
C PRO A 159 6.53 10.37 29.52
N ALA A 160 7.53 9.89 30.28
CA ALA A 160 8.55 10.77 30.85
C ALA A 160 9.42 11.41 29.75
N VAL A 161 9.76 10.67 28.69
CA VAL A 161 10.45 11.24 27.51
C VAL A 161 9.56 12.27 26.82
N THR A 162 8.29 11.92 26.55
CA THR A 162 7.36 12.80 25.86
C THR A 162 7.15 14.11 26.62
N THR A 163 7.09 14.06 27.95
CA THR A 163 6.99 15.26 28.79
C THR A 163 8.14 16.22 28.52
N GLN A 164 9.38 15.71 28.39
CA GLN A 164 10.53 16.56 28.04
C GLN A 164 10.48 17.09 26.60
N CYS A 165 10.00 16.27 25.65
CA CYS A 165 9.79 16.73 24.28
C CYS A 165 8.82 17.93 24.23
N LEU A 166 7.72 17.86 24.98
CA LEU A 166 6.67 18.89 25.00
C LEU A 166 7.10 20.21 25.65
N GLU A 167 8.18 20.26 26.43
CA GLU A 167 8.73 21.51 26.95
C GLU A 167 9.25 22.41 25.83
N CYS A 168 9.75 21.82 24.74
CA CYS A 168 10.27 22.54 23.58
C CYS A 168 9.33 22.45 22.35
N HIS A 169 8.52 21.40 22.26
CA HIS A 169 7.63 21.06 21.14
C HIS A 169 6.13 21.02 21.51
N PRO A 170 5.59 22.05 22.20
CA PRO A 170 4.19 22.02 22.64
C PRO A 170 3.19 22.07 21.46
N ASN A 171 3.54 22.75 20.36
CA ASN A 171 2.69 22.85 19.18
C ASN A 171 2.60 21.51 18.45
N GLU A 172 3.71 20.82 18.29
CA GLU A 172 3.80 19.50 17.67
C GLU A 172 2.96 18.47 18.43
N GLY A 173 2.98 18.54 19.77
CA GLY A 173 2.10 17.73 20.60
C GLY A 173 0.63 18.04 20.37
N HIS A 174 0.26 19.32 20.36
CA HIS A 174 -1.12 19.76 20.10
C HIS A 174 -1.60 19.31 18.70
N ASP A 175 -0.78 19.49 17.66
CA ASP A 175 -1.11 19.11 16.29
C ASP A 175 -1.25 17.60 16.15
N PHE A 176 -0.37 16.83 16.81
CA PHE A 176 -0.42 15.36 16.78
C PHE A 176 -1.71 14.81 17.37
N LEU A 177 -2.27 15.43 18.43
CA LEU A 177 -3.55 15.03 19.02
C LEU A 177 -4.72 15.05 18.01
N GLN A 178 -4.59 15.74 16.88
CA GLN A 178 -5.63 15.83 15.85
C GLN A 178 -5.42 14.81 14.70
N THR A 179 -4.36 14.00 14.75
CA THR A 179 -4.00 13.09 13.67
C THR A 179 -4.73 11.74 13.73
N ALA A 180 -4.82 11.06 12.58
CA ALA A 180 -5.33 9.71 12.52
C ALA A 180 -4.43 8.68 13.25
N HIS A 181 -3.12 8.92 13.35
CA HIS A 181 -2.21 8.07 14.11
C HIS A 181 -2.48 8.11 15.62
N TRP A 182 -2.96 9.23 16.11
CA TRP A 182 -3.37 9.38 17.51
C TRP A 182 -4.81 8.95 17.75
N ARG A 183 -5.76 9.52 17.00
CA ARG A 183 -7.19 9.30 17.25
C ARG A 183 -7.69 7.92 16.81
N TRP A 184 -7.01 7.29 15.86
CA TRP A 184 -7.51 6.14 15.10
C TRP A 184 -8.93 6.34 14.55
N ALA A 185 -9.26 7.57 14.35
CA ALA A 185 -10.51 8.07 13.83
C ALA A 185 -10.29 9.43 13.16
N GLY A 186 -11.24 9.84 12.34
CA GLY A 186 -11.24 11.13 11.69
C GLY A 186 -12.47 11.32 10.81
N PRO A 187 -12.52 12.41 10.02
CA PRO A 187 -13.57 12.64 9.04
C PRO A 187 -13.60 11.52 7.99
N THR A 188 -14.78 11.08 7.63
CA THR A 188 -15.02 9.97 6.70
C THR A 188 -15.89 10.37 5.49
N PRO A 189 -15.52 11.41 4.71
CA PRO A 189 -16.37 11.94 3.63
C PRO A 189 -16.63 10.94 2.51
N ASN A 190 -15.81 9.91 2.37
CA ASN A 190 -15.90 8.89 1.32
C ASN A 190 -16.42 7.54 1.84
N LEU A 191 -16.91 7.48 3.07
CA LEU A 191 -17.43 6.26 3.67
C LEU A 191 -18.95 6.22 3.55
N GLU A 192 -19.48 5.29 2.75
CA GLU A 192 -20.91 5.15 2.47
C GLU A 192 -21.72 5.07 3.77
N GLY A 193 -22.73 5.93 3.88
CA GLY A 193 -23.62 5.99 5.04
C GLY A 193 -23.05 6.73 6.25
N HIS A 194 -21.78 7.18 6.19
CA HIS A 194 -21.06 7.82 7.28
C HIS A 194 -20.31 9.09 6.85
N GLU A 195 -20.71 9.72 5.73
CA GLU A 195 -19.96 10.81 5.09
C GLU A 195 -19.83 12.06 5.95
N GLY A 196 -20.75 12.25 6.89
CA GLY A 196 -20.76 13.40 7.81
C GLY A 196 -20.08 13.15 9.16
N GLU A 197 -19.56 11.95 9.40
CA GLU A 197 -18.97 11.60 10.68
C GLU A 197 -17.49 12.01 10.77
N THR A 198 -17.00 12.23 11.99
CA THR A 198 -15.64 12.71 12.24
C THR A 198 -14.87 11.87 13.25
N ASN A 199 -15.47 10.79 13.75
CA ASN A 199 -14.94 9.96 14.81
C ASN A 199 -14.86 8.46 14.47
N LEU A 200 -15.01 8.11 13.21
CA LEU A 200 -14.87 6.74 12.72
C LEU A 200 -13.46 6.45 12.21
N GLY A 201 -13.05 5.23 12.34
CA GLY A 201 -11.76 4.79 11.88
C GLY A 201 -11.37 3.41 12.42
N LYS A 202 -10.08 3.14 12.54
CA LYS A 202 -9.60 1.83 12.98
C LYS A 202 -10.19 1.38 14.33
N ARG A 203 -10.52 2.29 15.23
CA ARG A 203 -11.08 1.95 16.55
C ARG A 203 -12.51 1.43 16.49
N THR A 204 -13.26 1.75 15.42
CA THR A 204 -14.68 1.38 15.25
C THR A 204 -14.90 0.35 14.14
N LEU A 205 -13.84 -0.03 13.42
CA LEU A 205 -13.90 -0.86 12.22
C LEU A 205 -13.88 -2.35 12.56
N ILE A 206 -14.75 -3.13 11.91
CA ILE A 206 -14.63 -4.59 11.81
C ILE A 206 -13.77 -4.98 10.59
N ASN A 207 -12.97 -6.02 10.76
CA ASN A 207 -12.15 -6.61 9.71
C ASN A 207 -12.07 -8.14 9.87
N ASN A 208 -11.64 -8.85 8.81
CA ASN A 208 -11.55 -10.31 8.84
C ASN A 208 -10.17 -10.87 9.19
N PHE A 209 -9.25 -10.03 9.67
CA PHE A 209 -7.95 -10.49 10.16
C PHE A 209 -7.81 -10.36 11.69
N CYS A 210 -7.86 -9.17 12.28
CA CYS A 210 -7.76 -8.96 13.75
C CYS A 210 -9.13 -8.72 14.41
N ILE A 211 -10.20 -8.72 13.65
CA ILE A 211 -11.61 -8.48 13.95
C ILE A 211 -11.89 -7.03 14.35
N ALA A 212 -11.68 -6.63 15.61
CA ALA A 212 -11.92 -5.27 16.09
C ALA A 212 -10.96 -4.90 17.21
N THR A 213 -10.87 -3.60 17.52
CA THR A 213 -10.06 -3.06 18.62
C THR A 213 -10.75 -3.22 19.97
N ASP A 214 -12.07 -2.97 20.01
CA ASP A 214 -12.88 -3.04 21.21
C ASP A 214 -12.69 -4.35 21.96
N SER A 215 -12.57 -4.30 23.28
CA SER A 215 -12.26 -5.41 24.18
C SER A 215 -10.84 -6.02 24.06
N ASN A 216 -10.03 -5.57 23.09
CA ASN A 216 -8.69 -6.11 22.79
C ASN A 216 -7.59 -5.02 22.78
N GLU A 217 -7.88 -3.84 23.34
CA GLU A 217 -7.07 -2.62 23.25
C GLU A 217 -5.61 -2.87 23.63
N THR A 218 -5.35 -3.49 24.77
CA THR A 218 -3.98 -3.71 25.25
C THR A 218 -3.08 -4.44 24.26
N ARG A 219 -3.68 -5.26 23.37
CA ARG A 219 -2.97 -5.99 22.31
C ARG A 219 -2.96 -5.20 21.00
N CYS A 220 -4.10 -4.62 20.61
CA CYS A 220 -4.27 -3.92 19.35
C CYS A 220 -3.53 -2.59 19.34
N THR A 221 -3.51 -1.87 20.47
CA THR A 221 -2.91 -0.54 20.61
C THR A 221 -1.38 -0.55 20.69
N GLN A 222 -0.74 -1.71 20.54
CA GLN A 222 0.70 -1.78 20.28
C GLN A 222 1.11 -0.91 19.08
N CYS A 223 0.27 -0.83 18.04
CA CYS A 223 0.51 0.01 16.86
C CYS A 223 -0.07 1.43 16.99
N HIS A 224 -0.65 1.80 18.12
CA HIS A 224 -1.08 3.17 18.40
C HIS A 224 0.15 4.03 18.70
N ALA A 225 0.20 5.25 18.15
CA ALA A 225 1.33 6.16 18.37
C ALA A 225 1.20 6.85 19.74
N GLY A 226 0.96 6.06 20.79
CA GLY A 226 0.77 6.50 22.16
C GLY A 226 0.95 5.38 23.17
N TYR A 227 0.86 5.75 24.46
CA TYR A 227 1.08 4.90 25.62
C TYR A 227 -0.17 4.74 26.46
N GLY A 228 -0.49 3.51 26.86
CA GLY A 228 -1.44 3.25 27.93
C GLY A 228 -2.90 3.16 27.52
N TRP A 229 -3.24 3.08 26.25
CA TRP A 229 -4.61 2.84 25.81
C TRP A 229 -4.99 1.38 26.04
N ARG A 230 -5.73 1.13 27.14
CA ARG A 230 -6.10 -0.22 27.61
C ARG A 230 -7.59 -0.51 27.46
N ASP A 231 -8.42 0.52 27.41
CA ASP A 231 -9.87 0.45 27.37
C ASP A 231 -10.46 1.81 26.96
N ASP A 232 -11.78 1.95 27.02
CA ASP A 232 -12.56 3.14 26.67
C ASP A 232 -12.34 4.36 27.60
N THR A 233 -11.64 4.18 28.73
CA THR A 233 -11.31 5.29 29.64
C THR A 233 -10.06 6.06 29.21
N PHE A 234 -9.41 5.68 28.11
CA PHE A 234 -8.21 6.34 27.62
C PHE A 234 -8.46 7.81 27.27
N ASN A 235 -7.65 8.70 27.84
CA ASN A 235 -7.77 10.14 27.60
C ASN A 235 -6.98 10.56 26.34
N PHE A 236 -7.68 10.79 25.24
CA PHE A 236 -7.10 11.27 23.98
C PHE A 236 -6.72 12.77 24.00
N GLU A 237 -7.00 13.49 25.08
CA GLU A 237 -6.59 14.90 25.24
C GLU A 237 -5.31 15.05 26.07
N ASP A 238 -4.68 13.95 26.49
CA ASP A 238 -3.43 13.97 27.26
C ASP A 238 -2.21 13.86 26.33
N PRO A 239 -1.51 14.97 26.02
CA PRO A 239 -0.37 14.95 25.11
C PRO A 239 0.83 14.20 25.67
N THR A 240 0.93 13.99 27.01
CA THR A 240 2.03 13.23 27.61
C THR A 240 1.98 11.74 27.25
N LYS A 241 0.85 11.27 26.75
CA LYS A 241 0.66 9.90 26.27
C LYS A 241 1.07 9.70 24.82
N ILE A 242 1.43 10.73 24.08
CA ILE A 242 1.95 10.60 22.72
C ILE A 242 3.28 9.83 22.74
N ASP A 243 3.47 8.95 21.77
CA ASP A 243 4.73 8.25 21.54
C ASP A 243 5.49 8.89 20.39
N CYS A 244 6.29 9.91 20.70
CA CYS A 244 7.15 10.58 19.74
C CYS A 244 8.23 9.64 19.20
N LEU A 245 8.74 8.74 20.08
CA LEU A 245 9.86 7.87 19.78
C LEU A 245 9.53 6.79 18.74
N VAL A 246 8.28 6.33 18.66
CA VAL A 246 7.93 5.29 17.66
C VAL A 246 8.19 5.74 16.23
N CYS A 247 8.09 7.04 15.97
CA CYS A 247 8.38 7.63 14.67
C CYS A 247 9.78 8.23 14.58
N HIS A 248 10.34 8.74 15.67
CA HIS A 248 11.54 9.58 15.64
C HIS A 248 12.79 8.93 16.23
N ALA A 249 12.68 7.83 17.02
CA ALA A 249 13.86 7.18 17.60
C ALA A 249 14.72 6.51 16.52
N ASP A 250 16.03 6.63 16.67
CA ASP A 250 16.98 5.87 15.87
C ASP A 250 16.98 4.38 16.27
N GLY A 251 17.16 3.50 15.28
CA GLY A 251 17.17 2.06 15.50
C GLY A 251 18.25 1.57 16.46
N ALA A 252 19.37 2.30 16.62
CA ALA A 252 20.44 1.97 17.54
C ALA A 252 20.02 2.00 19.01
N SER A 253 18.96 2.75 19.36
CA SER A 253 18.40 2.80 20.71
C SER A 253 17.67 1.51 21.12
N GLY A 254 17.41 0.61 20.18
CA GLY A 254 16.59 -0.58 20.38
C GLY A 254 15.13 -0.27 20.73
N TYR A 255 14.66 0.95 20.43
CA TYR A 255 13.29 1.36 20.72
C TYR A 255 12.30 0.51 19.93
N ALA A 256 11.41 -0.15 20.65
CA ALA A 256 10.27 -0.87 20.10
C ALA A 256 9.15 -0.93 21.16
N LYS A 257 7.94 -1.20 20.72
CA LYS A 257 6.77 -1.31 21.61
C LYS A 257 6.57 -2.78 22.03
N ALA A 258 6.43 -3.00 23.34
CA ALA A 258 6.20 -4.34 23.88
C ALA A 258 4.77 -4.83 23.59
N THR A 259 4.67 -6.11 23.21
CA THR A 259 3.40 -6.73 22.88
C THR A 259 2.48 -6.85 24.10
N GLY A 260 1.21 -6.47 23.95
CA GLY A 260 0.18 -6.62 25.00
C GLY A 260 0.34 -5.67 26.19
N THR A 261 1.08 -4.58 26.03
CA THR A 261 1.34 -3.58 27.09
C THR A 261 0.64 -2.26 26.86
N ALA A 262 -0.24 -2.19 25.87
CA ALA A 262 -0.84 -0.94 25.41
C ALA A 262 0.22 0.11 24.99
N GLY A 263 1.25 -0.34 24.29
CA GLY A 263 2.25 0.51 23.67
C GLY A 263 3.45 0.90 24.54
N ALA A 264 3.64 0.32 25.72
CA ALA A 264 4.86 0.58 26.50
C ALA A 264 6.12 0.13 25.73
N PRO A 265 7.25 0.84 25.90
CA PRO A 265 8.53 0.42 25.33
C PRO A 265 8.97 -0.96 25.81
N VAL A 266 9.72 -1.68 24.99
CA VAL A 266 10.39 -2.92 25.45
C VAL A 266 11.39 -2.60 26.57
N PRO A 267 11.55 -3.49 27.58
CA PRO A 267 12.44 -3.23 28.71
C PRO A 267 13.93 -3.03 28.31
N ALA A 268 14.32 -3.51 27.14
CA ALA A 268 15.69 -3.40 26.64
C ALA A 268 15.96 -2.08 25.89
N ALA A 269 14.96 -1.24 25.65
CA ALA A 269 15.12 0.04 24.96
C ALA A 269 15.90 1.03 25.84
N ASP A 270 16.93 1.64 25.28
CA ASP A 270 17.60 2.78 25.90
C ASP A 270 16.82 4.07 25.58
N LEU A 271 15.97 4.50 26.50
CA LEU A 271 15.13 5.69 26.34
C LEU A 271 15.94 6.97 26.28
N THR A 272 17.09 7.04 26.96
CA THR A 272 17.99 8.19 26.91
C THR A 272 18.63 8.31 25.54
N LEU A 273 19.15 7.20 25.01
CA LEU A 273 19.69 7.15 23.66
C LEU A 273 18.59 7.47 22.64
N ALA A 274 17.41 6.87 22.79
CA ALA A 274 16.26 7.14 21.91
C ALA A 274 15.89 8.63 21.85
N ALA A 275 15.80 9.29 23.01
CA ALA A 275 15.48 10.71 23.09
C ALA A 275 16.56 11.62 22.48
N ARG A 276 17.84 11.26 22.62
CA ARG A 276 18.98 12.07 22.13
C ARG A 276 19.31 11.81 20.66
N SER A 277 18.80 10.72 20.08
CA SER A 277 19.05 10.33 18.69
C SER A 277 17.85 10.49 17.77
N VAL A 278 16.85 11.28 18.16
CA VAL A 278 15.66 11.50 17.34
C VAL A 278 16.01 12.15 16.01
N GLY A 279 15.36 11.69 14.94
CA GLY A 279 15.58 12.14 13.58
C GLY A 279 14.31 12.08 12.73
N ARG A 280 14.48 12.24 11.42
CA ARG A 280 13.40 12.04 10.46
C ARG A 280 12.94 10.58 10.52
N PRO A 281 11.61 10.31 10.49
CA PRO A 281 11.08 8.95 10.44
C PRO A 281 11.62 8.16 9.24
N THR A 282 12.08 6.96 9.51
CA THR A 282 12.58 6.01 8.52
C THR A 282 11.54 4.94 8.22
N ARG A 283 11.78 4.11 7.19
CA ARG A 283 10.92 2.96 6.91
C ARG A 283 10.89 1.93 8.04
N ASP A 284 11.92 1.89 8.88
CA ASP A 284 11.92 1.03 10.08
C ASP A 284 10.92 1.51 11.13
N ASN A 285 10.83 2.84 11.34
CA ASN A 285 9.85 3.42 12.24
C ASN A 285 8.41 3.16 11.75
N CYS A 286 8.12 3.48 10.48
CA CYS A 286 6.81 3.23 9.88
C CYS A 286 6.47 1.73 9.86
N GLY A 287 7.44 0.92 9.46
CA GLY A 287 7.33 -0.52 9.32
C GLY A 287 7.09 -1.27 10.63
N ALA A 288 7.51 -0.72 11.77
CA ALA A 288 7.25 -1.31 13.10
C ALA A 288 5.75 -1.59 13.32
N CYS A 289 4.88 -0.78 12.73
CA CYS A 289 3.43 -0.95 12.78
C CYS A 289 2.85 -1.43 11.43
N HIS A 290 3.25 -0.79 10.31
CA HIS A 290 2.61 -1.01 9.02
C HIS A 290 2.95 -2.36 8.39
N PHE A 291 4.16 -2.88 8.56
CA PHE A 291 4.54 -4.20 8.03
C PHE A 291 3.83 -5.35 8.74
N TYR A 292 3.56 -5.20 10.04
CA TYR A 292 2.95 -6.24 10.88
C TYR A 292 1.45 -6.04 11.13
N ALA A 293 0.83 -5.12 10.42
CA ALA A 293 -0.61 -4.90 10.52
C ALA A 293 -1.41 -6.15 10.13
N GLY A 294 -2.53 -6.37 10.81
CA GLY A 294 -3.35 -7.56 10.57
C GLY A 294 -2.90 -8.80 11.34
N GLY A 295 -2.01 -8.65 12.33
CA GLY A 295 -1.62 -9.73 13.24
C GLY A 295 -0.48 -10.62 12.74
N GLY A 296 0.35 -10.12 11.84
CA GLY A 296 1.55 -10.76 11.34
C GLY A 296 2.16 -10.00 10.17
N ASP A 297 3.39 -10.36 9.84
CA ASP A 297 4.13 -9.75 8.74
C ASP A 297 3.40 -9.96 7.41
N ASN A 298 3.23 -8.87 6.67
CA ASN A 298 2.56 -8.82 5.37
C ASN A 298 1.10 -9.34 5.34
N VAL A 299 0.43 -9.48 6.51
CA VAL A 299 -0.89 -10.12 6.59
C VAL A 299 -1.98 -9.23 6.01
N LYS A 300 -2.01 -7.93 6.35
CA LYS A 300 -3.12 -7.05 6.02
C LYS A 300 -3.18 -6.72 4.53
N LYS A 301 -2.16 -6.04 4.04
CA LYS A 301 -2.14 -5.48 2.68
C LYS A 301 -1.59 -6.47 1.64
N GLY A 302 -0.53 -7.19 1.95
CA GLY A 302 0.15 -8.07 1.02
C GLY A 302 1.23 -7.38 0.18
N ASP A 303 1.15 -6.08 0.02
CA ASP A 303 2.12 -5.22 -0.65
C ASP A 303 2.90 -4.34 0.34
N LEU A 304 2.72 -4.56 1.65
CA LEU A 304 3.30 -3.74 2.71
C LEU A 304 3.78 -4.63 3.86
N GLY A 305 4.91 -5.27 3.65
CA GLY A 305 5.55 -6.19 4.59
C GLY A 305 7.02 -5.85 4.88
N SER A 306 7.64 -6.59 5.79
CA SER A 306 9.01 -6.32 6.27
C SER A 306 10.09 -6.49 5.19
N ALA A 307 9.81 -7.18 4.10
CA ALA A 307 10.71 -7.25 2.94
C ALA A 307 11.02 -5.87 2.36
N LEU A 308 10.11 -4.90 2.51
CA LEU A 308 10.32 -3.51 2.07
C LEU A 308 11.41 -2.75 2.86
N LYS A 309 11.83 -3.24 4.02
CA LYS A 309 12.96 -2.66 4.76
C LYS A 309 14.22 -2.57 3.91
N ASN A 310 14.49 -3.64 3.17
CA ASN A 310 15.64 -3.76 2.30
C ASN A 310 15.18 -4.02 0.85
N ALA A 311 14.21 -3.24 0.39
CA ALA A 311 13.66 -3.38 -0.95
C ALA A 311 14.76 -3.23 -2.01
N THR A 312 14.74 -4.14 -3.00
CA THR A 312 15.52 -3.97 -4.23
C THR A 312 14.67 -3.25 -5.29
N VAL A 313 15.31 -2.76 -6.34
CA VAL A 313 14.62 -2.11 -7.46
C VAL A 313 13.62 -3.07 -8.15
N GLU A 314 13.93 -4.37 -8.14
CA GLU A 314 13.04 -5.41 -8.69
C GLU A 314 11.80 -5.61 -7.82
N MET A 315 11.90 -5.37 -6.51
CA MET A 315 10.77 -5.47 -5.60
C MET A 315 9.89 -4.21 -5.63
N ASP A 316 10.52 -3.05 -5.48
CA ASP A 316 9.86 -1.75 -5.54
C ASP A 316 10.83 -0.70 -6.07
N VAL A 317 10.51 -0.08 -7.19
CA VAL A 317 11.43 0.84 -7.88
C VAL A 317 11.75 2.11 -7.08
N HIS A 318 10.85 2.54 -6.20
CA HIS A 318 11.04 3.74 -5.39
C HIS A 318 11.87 3.42 -4.14
N LEU A 319 11.43 2.46 -3.35
CA LEU A 319 12.11 2.06 -2.13
C LEU A 319 13.48 1.42 -2.43
N GLY A 320 13.59 0.66 -3.53
CA GLY A 320 14.87 0.08 -3.99
C GLY A 320 15.89 1.11 -4.45
N ARG A 321 15.47 2.36 -4.74
CA ARG A 321 16.34 3.50 -5.03
C ARG A 321 16.60 4.41 -3.82
N GLY A 322 16.22 3.96 -2.63
CA GLY A 322 16.53 4.67 -1.38
C GLY A 322 15.48 5.68 -0.93
N MET A 323 14.30 5.76 -1.58
CA MET A 323 13.20 6.58 -1.07
C MET A 323 12.68 6.01 0.24
N GLU A 324 12.33 6.87 1.17
CA GLU A 324 11.67 6.52 2.43
C GLU A 324 10.16 6.67 2.32
N CYS A 325 9.41 6.06 3.25
CA CYS A 325 7.93 6.17 3.28
C CYS A 325 7.49 7.65 3.30
N ALA A 326 8.19 8.48 4.07
CA ALA A 326 7.91 9.92 4.20
C ALA A 326 8.26 10.77 2.96
N ASP A 327 8.87 10.19 1.92
CA ASP A 327 9.09 10.91 0.66
C ASP A 327 7.82 10.95 -0.20
N CYS A 328 6.95 9.94 -0.04
CA CYS A 328 5.61 9.92 -0.62
C CYS A 328 4.57 10.35 0.42
N HIS A 329 4.58 9.76 1.60
CA HIS A 329 3.68 10.08 2.70
C HIS A 329 4.20 11.29 3.50
N ALA A 330 4.36 12.42 2.83
CA ALA A 330 4.77 13.66 3.47
C ALA A 330 3.79 14.04 4.58
N ALA A 331 4.29 14.71 5.62
CA ALA A 331 3.46 15.18 6.72
C ALA A 331 3.42 16.70 6.75
N ASP A 332 2.24 17.25 6.96
CA ASP A 332 2.02 18.65 7.33
C ASP A 332 1.47 18.71 8.74
N ASN A 333 2.21 19.32 9.66
CA ASN A 333 1.86 19.37 11.10
C ASN A 333 1.46 17.98 11.64
N HIS A 334 2.32 16.97 11.41
CA HIS A 334 2.10 15.55 11.75
C HIS A 334 0.91 14.86 11.05
N ARG A 335 0.18 15.55 10.19
CA ARG A 335 -0.85 14.93 9.34
C ARG A 335 -0.17 14.27 8.14
N VAL A 336 0.09 13.00 8.26
CA VAL A 336 0.72 12.20 7.21
C VAL A 336 -0.24 12.04 6.05
N LEU A 337 0.19 12.44 4.84
CA LEU A 337 -0.61 12.30 3.63
C LEU A 337 -0.91 10.83 3.34
N GLY A 338 -2.11 10.56 2.89
CA GLY A 338 -2.56 9.25 2.47
C GLY A 338 -4.05 9.08 2.61
N GLN A 339 -4.59 8.22 1.76
CA GLN A 339 -5.98 7.80 1.82
C GLN A 339 -6.00 6.35 2.26
N GLY A 340 -6.62 6.06 3.40
CA GLY A 340 -6.80 4.70 3.84
C GLY A 340 -7.84 3.98 2.99
N ALA A 341 -7.41 3.11 2.07
CA ALA A 341 -8.34 2.32 1.24
C ALA A 341 -9.27 1.40 2.06
N HIS A 342 -9.05 1.25 3.35
CA HIS A 342 -9.88 0.44 4.25
C HIS A 342 -10.43 1.22 5.45
N ILE A 343 -10.15 2.52 5.53
CA ILE A 343 -10.83 3.47 6.43
C ILE A 343 -10.91 4.76 5.65
N GLY A 344 -12.09 5.34 5.53
CA GLY A 344 -12.31 6.58 4.79
C GLY A 344 -11.70 7.85 5.41
N VAL A 345 -10.65 7.72 6.24
CA VAL A 345 -9.93 8.86 6.81
C VAL A 345 -9.01 9.41 5.75
N THR A 346 -9.41 10.50 5.14
CA THR A 346 -8.63 11.20 4.12
C THR A 346 -7.79 12.30 4.75
N GLN A 347 -6.46 12.21 4.59
CA GLN A 347 -5.54 13.28 4.98
C GLN A 347 -4.80 13.83 3.75
N GLY A 348 -5.55 14.22 2.70
CA GLY A 348 -5.02 14.67 1.42
C GLY A 348 -4.84 13.54 0.39
N SER A 349 -4.59 13.90 -0.87
CA SER A 349 -4.41 12.92 -1.95
C SER A 349 -2.94 12.62 -2.16
N LEU A 350 -2.61 11.34 -2.23
CA LEU A 350 -1.33 10.82 -2.69
C LEU A 350 -1.56 10.16 -4.05
N ASP A 351 -0.99 10.73 -5.10
CA ASP A 351 -1.16 10.25 -6.46
C ASP A 351 0.18 10.20 -7.21
N CYS A 352 0.36 9.21 -8.05
CA CYS A 352 1.57 9.02 -8.85
C CYS A 352 1.87 10.24 -9.74
N SER A 353 0.82 10.90 -10.23
CA SER A 353 0.91 12.10 -11.08
C SER A 353 1.53 13.30 -10.38
N ASN A 354 1.59 13.32 -9.05
CA ASN A 354 2.24 14.39 -8.29
C ASN A 354 3.75 14.48 -8.61
N CYS A 355 4.37 13.35 -8.97
CA CYS A 355 5.77 13.28 -9.37
C CYS A 355 5.95 12.96 -10.85
N HIS A 356 5.11 12.09 -11.42
CA HIS A 356 5.22 11.61 -12.80
C HIS A 356 4.43 12.43 -13.83
N GLY A 357 3.62 13.39 -13.37
CA GLY A 357 2.74 14.19 -14.23
C GLY A 357 1.56 13.38 -14.79
N GLY A 358 0.65 14.08 -15.50
CA GLY A 358 -0.58 13.48 -16.03
C GLY A 358 -0.41 12.67 -17.32
N SER A 359 0.76 12.70 -17.97
CA SER A 359 1.05 12.01 -19.23
C SER A 359 2.46 11.44 -19.23
N PRO A 360 2.76 10.47 -18.35
CA PRO A 360 4.12 9.99 -18.13
C PRO A 360 4.68 9.12 -19.26
N HIS A 361 3.83 8.59 -20.14
CA HIS A 361 4.22 7.68 -21.21
C HIS A 361 4.48 8.40 -22.52
N ALA A 362 5.52 8.00 -23.26
CA ALA A 362 5.74 8.48 -24.63
C ALA A 362 4.62 8.00 -25.59
N ASN A 363 3.95 6.88 -25.27
CA ASN A 363 2.83 6.37 -26.04
C ASN A 363 1.52 7.00 -25.55
N GLY A 364 0.85 7.78 -26.44
CA GLY A 364 -0.41 8.44 -26.14
C GLY A 364 -1.54 7.47 -25.78
N LEU A 365 -1.55 6.24 -26.32
CA LEU A 365 -2.54 5.23 -25.96
C LEU A 365 -2.45 4.84 -24.48
N LEU A 366 -1.25 4.71 -23.93
CA LEU A 366 -1.06 4.41 -22.50
C LEU A 366 -1.48 5.59 -21.62
N ASN A 367 -1.26 6.84 -22.07
CA ASN A 367 -1.76 8.01 -21.36
C ASN A 367 -3.29 8.08 -21.38
N ASN A 368 -3.94 7.64 -22.48
CA ASN A 368 -5.40 7.53 -22.53
C ASN A 368 -5.90 6.42 -21.57
N HIS A 369 -5.22 5.27 -21.48
CA HIS A 369 -5.55 4.24 -20.50
C HIS A 369 -5.51 4.78 -19.06
N ALA A 370 -4.58 5.68 -18.74
CA ALA A 370 -4.46 6.26 -17.41
C ALA A 370 -5.66 7.15 -17.00
N LEU A 371 -6.59 7.45 -17.92
CA LEU A 371 -7.87 8.10 -17.60
C LEU A 371 -8.81 7.13 -16.84
N ASP A 372 -8.87 5.86 -17.28
CA ASP A 372 -9.78 4.85 -16.75
C ASP A 372 -9.07 3.75 -15.93
N VAL A 373 -7.76 3.66 -15.98
CA VAL A 373 -6.96 2.61 -15.33
C VAL A 373 -5.94 3.28 -14.41
N ALA A 374 -5.96 2.91 -13.15
CA ALA A 374 -4.99 3.40 -12.18
C ALA A 374 -3.58 2.95 -12.55
N CYS A 375 -2.58 3.78 -12.26
CA CYS A 375 -1.18 3.47 -12.56
C CYS A 375 -0.75 2.13 -11.92
N GLN A 376 -1.20 1.89 -10.70
CA GLN A 376 -0.93 0.67 -9.94
C GLN A 376 -1.45 -0.60 -10.63
N THR A 377 -2.53 -0.51 -11.41
CA THR A 377 -3.09 -1.66 -12.13
C THR A 377 -2.09 -2.30 -13.09
N CYS A 378 -1.29 -1.47 -13.78
CA CYS A 378 -0.24 -1.96 -14.67
C CYS A 378 1.10 -2.11 -13.94
N HIS A 379 1.45 -1.16 -13.07
CA HIS A 379 2.77 -1.09 -12.44
C HIS A 379 2.93 -1.91 -11.16
N VAL A 380 1.85 -2.53 -10.65
CA VAL A 380 1.89 -3.56 -9.61
C VAL A 380 1.23 -4.84 -10.15
N PRO A 381 1.90 -5.56 -11.07
CA PRO A 381 1.32 -6.73 -11.76
C PRO A 381 0.98 -7.87 -10.83
N ALA A 382 1.66 -7.96 -9.72
CA ALA A 382 1.41 -8.88 -8.63
C ALA A 382 1.89 -8.26 -7.32
N PHE A 383 1.27 -8.62 -6.22
CA PHE A 383 1.68 -8.24 -4.87
C PHE A 383 2.19 -9.45 -4.08
N SER A 384 2.77 -9.20 -2.91
CA SER A 384 3.35 -10.28 -2.09
C SER A 384 4.49 -11.02 -2.82
N ARG A 385 5.28 -10.28 -3.60
CA ARG A 385 6.26 -10.89 -4.51
C ARG A 385 7.46 -11.51 -3.77
N GLN A 386 7.83 -10.98 -2.61
CA GLN A 386 8.97 -11.49 -1.83
C GLN A 386 8.57 -12.37 -0.67
N GLN A 387 7.47 -12.08 -0.01
CA GLN A 387 7.00 -12.84 1.14
C GLN A 387 5.50 -13.09 1.05
N PRO A 388 5.00 -14.23 1.55
CA PRO A 388 3.59 -14.58 1.43
C PRO A 388 2.69 -13.68 2.26
N THR A 389 1.42 -13.58 1.85
CA THR A 389 0.35 -12.92 2.57
C THR A 389 -0.80 -13.88 2.85
N LYS A 390 -1.59 -13.60 3.88
CA LYS A 390 -2.81 -14.38 4.15
C LYS A 390 -3.92 -13.95 3.19
N MET A 391 -4.47 -14.90 2.44
CA MET A 391 -5.61 -14.71 1.56
C MET A 391 -6.92 -15.20 2.17
N ASN A 392 -6.84 -16.16 3.13
CA ASN A 392 -7.99 -16.61 3.89
C ASN A 392 -7.64 -16.77 5.38
N TRP A 393 -8.63 -16.48 6.24
CA TRP A 393 -8.50 -16.65 7.68
C TRP A 393 -9.82 -17.21 8.27
N ASP A 394 -9.81 -18.51 8.63
CA ASP A 394 -10.95 -19.17 9.23
C ASP A 394 -10.83 -19.22 10.76
N TRP A 395 -11.50 -18.29 11.44
CA TRP A 395 -11.57 -18.26 12.89
C TRP A 395 -12.37 -19.41 13.50
N SER A 396 -13.25 -20.06 12.72
CA SER A 396 -14.15 -21.11 13.22
C SER A 396 -13.40 -22.36 13.66
N THR A 397 -12.17 -22.54 13.22
CA THR A 397 -11.33 -23.69 13.52
C THR A 397 -10.39 -23.45 14.72
N ALA A 398 -10.37 -22.23 15.27
CA ALA A 398 -9.52 -21.90 16.41
C ALA A 398 -9.94 -22.66 17.69
N GLY A 399 -8.96 -22.88 18.59
CA GLY A 399 -9.18 -23.49 19.89
C GLY A 399 -8.63 -24.91 20.04
N ASN A 400 -8.15 -25.54 18.99
CA ASN A 400 -7.69 -26.94 19.01
C ASN A 400 -6.17 -27.06 19.17
N ARG A 401 -5.69 -27.28 20.38
CA ARG A 401 -4.26 -27.52 20.67
C ARG A 401 -3.79 -28.96 20.38
N THR A 402 -4.69 -29.87 19.95
CA THR A 402 -4.27 -31.22 19.56
C THR A 402 -3.65 -31.26 18.17
N ARG A 403 -3.86 -30.23 17.35
CA ARG A 403 -3.30 -30.11 16.00
C ARG A 403 -1.82 -29.68 16.06
N GLY A 404 -1.02 -30.26 15.16
CA GLY A 404 0.38 -29.92 14.98
C GLY A 404 1.22 -30.00 16.26
N ASN A 405 2.16 -29.08 16.40
CA ASN A 405 2.98 -28.97 17.60
C ASN A 405 2.35 -27.96 18.57
N ASN A 406 1.69 -28.45 19.62
CA ASN A 406 1.01 -27.63 20.64
C ASN A 406 0.04 -26.59 20.04
N GLY A 407 -0.73 -27.00 19.03
CA GLY A 407 -1.71 -26.13 18.39
C GLY A 407 -1.16 -25.25 17.26
N VAL A 408 0.03 -25.56 16.74
CA VAL A 408 0.62 -24.86 15.59
C VAL A 408 0.98 -25.86 14.50
N GLU A 409 0.45 -25.67 13.29
CA GLU A 409 0.82 -26.45 12.11
C GLU A 409 1.57 -25.58 11.10
N GLN A 410 2.63 -26.14 10.54
CA GLN A 410 3.38 -25.54 9.46
C GLN A 410 2.97 -26.18 8.13
N GLY A 411 2.94 -25.40 7.09
CA GLY A 411 2.74 -25.81 5.72
C GLY A 411 3.69 -25.05 4.79
N THR A 412 3.50 -25.20 3.50
CA THR A 412 4.30 -24.47 2.50
C THR A 412 3.39 -23.84 1.46
N THR A 413 3.77 -22.67 0.99
CA THR A 413 3.18 -22.04 -0.20
C THR A 413 3.58 -22.80 -1.47
N ALA A 414 3.00 -22.47 -2.60
CA ALA A 414 3.29 -23.12 -3.88
C ALA A 414 4.78 -23.01 -4.29
N ASP A 415 5.48 -21.97 -3.86
CA ASP A 415 6.92 -21.77 -4.10
C ASP A 415 7.83 -22.41 -3.04
N GLY A 416 7.25 -23.17 -2.09
CA GLY A 416 7.99 -23.87 -1.04
C GLY A 416 8.31 -23.02 0.20
N THR A 417 7.82 -21.78 0.31
CA THR A 417 8.01 -20.95 1.52
C THR A 417 7.26 -21.56 2.70
N THR A 418 7.95 -21.79 3.81
CA THR A 418 7.31 -22.31 5.04
C THR A 418 6.45 -21.22 5.70
N VAL A 419 5.21 -21.58 6.03
CA VAL A 419 4.22 -20.70 6.67
C VAL A 419 3.46 -21.46 7.76
N THR A 420 2.93 -20.72 8.73
CA THR A 420 1.98 -21.30 9.70
C THR A 420 0.60 -21.38 9.05
N VAL A 421 0.10 -22.59 8.82
CA VAL A 421 -1.23 -22.82 8.23
C VAL A 421 -2.33 -22.96 9.25
N TYR A 422 -2.00 -23.23 10.49
CA TYR A 422 -2.92 -23.27 11.61
C TYR A 422 -2.26 -22.78 12.90
N ASP A 423 -3.01 -22.01 13.68
CA ASP A 423 -2.65 -21.58 15.04
C ASP A 423 -3.91 -21.72 15.92
N ALA A 424 -3.82 -22.46 17.00
CA ALA A 424 -4.94 -22.68 17.93
C ALA A 424 -5.55 -21.38 18.47
N MET A 425 -4.78 -20.30 18.54
CA MET A 425 -5.30 -18.98 18.92
C MET A 425 -6.11 -18.32 17.82
N LYS A 426 -5.93 -18.71 16.54
CA LYS A 426 -6.39 -17.91 15.40
C LYS A 426 -7.16 -18.73 14.34
N GLY A 427 -7.00 -20.07 14.31
CA GLY A 427 -7.60 -20.94 13.31
C GLY A 427 -6.72 -21.21 12.10
N ASP A 428 -7.35 -21.57 10.98
CA ASP A 428 -6.69 -21.93 9.73
C ASP A 428 -6.41 -20.72 8.84
N PHE A 429 -5.33 -20.83 8.07
CA PHE A 429 -4.89 -19.80 7.13
C PHE A 429 -4.58 -20.39 5.75
N VAL A 430 -4.93 -19.66 4.70
CA VAL A 430 -4.39 -19.85 3.37
C VAL A 430 -3.41 -18.70 3.09
N TRP A 431 -2.20 -19.07 2.68
CA TRP A 431 -1.14 -18.13 2.33
C TRP A 431 -0.80 -18.26 0.85
N GLU A 432 -0.63 -17.12 0.21
CA GLU A 432 -0.22 -17.04 -1.18
C GLU A 432 0.93 -16.05 -1.34
N LYS A 433 1.69 -16.23 -2.41
CA LYS A 433 2.81 -15.38 -2.79
C LYS A 433 2.74 -15.10 -4.28
N ASN A 434 3.24 -13.94 -4.69
CA ASN A 434 3.17 -13.49 -6.08
C ASN A 434 1.74 -13.50 -6.62
N VAL A 435 0.84 -12.84 -5.88
CA VAL A 435 -0.60 -12.89 -6.13
C VAL A 435 -0.98 -11.83 -7.15
N ARG A 436 -1.71 -12.24 -8.19
CA ARG A 436 -2.36 -11.29 -9.09
C ARG A 436 -3.50 -10.59 -8.35
N PRO A 437 -3.62 -9.24 -8.41
CA PRO A 437 -4.73 -8.52 -7.81
C PRO A 437 -6.09 -8.89 -8.42
N GLU A 438 -7.15 -8.76 -7.64
CA GLU A 438 -8.50 -8.60 -8.16
C GLU A 438 -8.73 -7.13 -8.53
N TYR A 439 -9.57 -6.85 -9.53
CA TYR A 439 -9.73 -5.50 -10.05
C TYR A 439 -11.18 -5.03 -9.86
N ALA A 440 -11.32 -3.77 -9.46
CA ALA A 440 -12.61 -3.11 -9.33
C ALA A 440 -12.50 -1.63 -9.68
N TRP A 441 -13.62 -0.98 -10.01
CA TRP A 441 -13.69 0.46 -10.13
C TRP A 441 -13.55 1.14 -8.77
N TYR A 442 -12.78 2.21 -8.72
CA TYR A 442 -12.52 2.96 -7.50
C TYR A 442 -12.34 4.45 -7.79
N ASP A 443 -13.05 5.27 -7.03
CA ASP A 443 -13.02 6.74 -7.08
C ASP A 443 -12.73 7.37 -5.70
N GLY A 444 -12.33 6.55 -4.74
CA GLY A 444 -12.12 6.96 -3.34
C GLY A 444 -13.28 6.60 -2.42
N ARG A 445 -14.50 6.37 -2.95
CA ARG A 445 -15.64 5.95 -2.13
C ARG A 445 -15.56 4.47 -1.75
N VAL A 446 -15.85 4.19 -0.50
CA VAL A 446 -15.80 2.82 0.05
C VAL A 446 -16.97 2.56 0.98
N ARG A 447 -17.38 1.28 1.07
CA ARG A 447 -18.15 0.75 2.20
C ARG A 447 -17.18 0.11 3.17
N ARG A 448 -17.36 0.34 4.45
CA ARG A 448 -16.66 -0.35 5.54
C ARG A 448 -17.62 -0.60 6.68
N MET A 449 -17.62 -1.81 7.20
CA MET A 449 -18.49 -2.20 8.31
C MET A 449 -17.90 -1.73 9.63
N MET A 450 -18.67 -0.94 10.36
CA MET A 450 -18.38 -0.55 11.74
C MET A 450 -18.87 -1.64 12.72
N THR A 451 -18.49 -1.54 13.98
CA THR A 451 -18.84 -2.54 15.01
C THR A 451 -20.34 -2.64 15.30
N ASP A 452 -21.10 -1.62 14.97
CA ASP A 452 -22.57 -1.51 15.13
C ASP A 452 -23.37 -1.62 13.83
N ASP A 453 -22.69 -1.74 12.68
CA ASP A 453 -23.35 -1.93 11.39
C ASP A 453 -23.95 -3.32 11.25
N THR A 454 -25.08 -3.39 10.56
CA THR A 454 -25.75 -4.64 10.22
C THR A 454 -25.39 -5.10 8.81
N TYR A 455 -25.31 -6.41 8.63
CA TYR A 455 -25.13 -7.01 7.31
C TYR A 455 -26.50 -7.43 6.69
N PRO A 456 -26.63 -7.53 5.36
CA PRO A 456 -27.86 -7.98 4.71
C PRO A 456 -28.24 -9.39 5.17
N ALA A 457 -29.46 -9.55 5.66
CA ALA A 457 -29.96 -10.84 6.14
C ALA A 457 -29.92 -11.91 5.04
N GLY A 458 -29.43 -13.09 5.37
CA GLY A 458 -29.30 -14.23 4.45
C GLY A 458 -27.92 -14.35 3.80
N THR A 459 -27.04 -13.34 3.89
CA THR A 459 -25.66 -13.44 3.39
C THR A 459 -24.73 -14.15 4.38
N GLY A 460 -23.58 -14.62 3.91
CA GLY A 460 -22.56 -15.28 4.72
C GLY A 460 -22.78 -16.76 5.00
N ALA A 461 -23.85 -17.36 4.49
CA ALA A 461 -24.12 -18.78 4.69
C ALA A 461 -23.16 -19.69 3.91
N ASP A 462 -22.69 -19.24 2.75
CA ASP A 462 -21.69 -19.91 1.94
C ASP A 462 -20.63 -18.92 1.40
N ALA A 463 -19.55 -19.47 0.85
CA ALA A 463 -18.41 -18.68 0.37
C ALA A 463 -18.73 -17.90 -0.93
N GLY A 464 -19.79 -18.23 -1.64
CA GLY A 464 -20.21 -17.55 -2.86
C GLY A 464 -21.05 -16.30 -2.60
N ASP A 465 -21.57 -16.15 -1.36
CA ASP A 465 -22.33 -14.98 -0.92
C ASP A 465 -21.85 -14.50 0.46
N PRO A 466 -20.60 -14.03 0.59
CA PRO A 466 -20.02 -13.63 1.86
C PRO A 466 -20.60 -12.31 2.38
N ILE A 467 -20.51 -12.09 3.68
CA ILE A 467 -20.72 -10.77 4.28
C ILE A 467 -19.55 -9.88 3.87
N VAL A 468 -19.84 -8.80 3.16
CA VAL A 468 -18.83 -7.84 2.69
C VAL A 468 -18.52 -6.83 3.78
N LEU A 469 -17.37 -6.99 4.43
CA LEU A 469 -16.89 -6.07 5.49
C LEU A 469 -16.31 -4.76 4.91
N GLY A 470 -15.96 -4.77 3.63
CA GLY A 470 -15.46 -3.60 2.96
C GLY A 470 -15.21 -3.80 1.48
N THR A 471 -15.64 -2.82 0.68
CA THR A 471 -15.52 -2.85 -0.78
C THR A 471 -15.43 -1.44 -1.35
N PRO A 472 -14.79 -1.23 -2.52
CA PRO A 472 -14.99 -0.02 -3.31
C PRO A 472 -16.45 0.06 -3.80
N LEU A 473 -16.93 1.26 -4.10
CA LEU A 473 -18.34 1.50 -4.45
C LEU A 473 -18.56 1.95 -5.89
N ALA A 474 -17.51 2.39 -6.56
CA ALA A 474 -17.61 2.86 -7.92
C ALA A 474 -17.92 1.73 -8.90
N ASP A 475 -18.55 2.08 -10.00
CA ASP A 475 -18.81 1.18 -11.12
C ASP A 475 -18.35 1.76 -12.46
N HIS A 476 -18.61 1.03 -13.53
CA HIS A 476 -18.26 1.43 -14.90
C HIS A 476 -18.91 2.76 -15.34
N ALA A 477 -20.01 3.19 -14.77
CA ALA A 477 -20.70 4.44 -15.14
C ALA A 477 -20.14 5.67 -14.41
N ASP A 478 -19.37 5.50 -13.35
CA ASP A 478 -18.79 6.59 -12.56
C ASP A 478 -17.60 7.23 -13.29
N ALA A 479 -17.78 8.43 -13.83
CA ALA A 479 -16.83 9.09 -14.73
C ALA A 479 -15.43 9.31 -14.15
N ASP A 480 -15.33 9.50 -12.85
CA ASP A 480 -14.06 9.76 -12.14
C ASP A 480 -13.40 8.48 -11.60
N ALA A 481 -14.06 7.31 -11.75
CA ALA A 481 -13.52 6.06 -11.27
C ALA A 481 -12.47 5.48 -12.22
N LYS A 482 -11.49 4.78 -11.63
CA LYS A 482 -10.48 4.02 -12.37
C LYS A 482 -10.51 2.56 -11.95
N ILE A 483 -10.13 1.68 -12.86
CA ILE A 483 -9.87 0.28 -12.54
C ILE A 483 -8.64 0.22 -11.63
N TRP A 484 -8.80 -0.32 -10.42
CA TRP A 484 -7.80 -0.33 -9.37
C TRP A 484 -7.50 -1.76 -8.92
N PRO A 485 -6.24 -2.09 -8.55
CA PRO A 485 -5.90 -3.41 -8.05
C PRO A 485 -6.22 -3.55 -6.56
N PHE A 486 -6.79 -4.70 -6.18
CA PHE A 486 -7.13 -5.02 -4.80
C PHE A 486 -6.62 -6.40 -4.39
N LYS A 487 -6.26 -6.51 -3.12
CA LYS A 487 -6.24 -7.76 -2.39
C LYS A 487 -7.63 -8.01 -1.84
N VAL A 488 -8.19 -9.19 -2.11
CA VAL A 488 -9.46 -9.61 -1.54
C VAL A 488 -9.18 -10.68 -0.48
N MET A 489 -9.33 -10.29 0.78
CA MET A 489 -9.14 -11.22 1.89
C MET A 489 -10.48 -11.83 2.29
N ARG A 490 -10.53 -13.15 2.27
CA ARG A 490 -11.70 -13.93 2.67
C ARG A 490 -11.50 -14.52 4.05
N GLY A 491 -12.59 -14.83 4.73
CA GLY A 491 -12.49 -15.37 6.08
C GLY A 491 -13.79 -15.96 6.58
N ARG A 492 -13.76 -16.42 7.83
CA ARG A 492 -14.93 -16.94 8.52
C ARG A 492 -14.97 -16.41 9.94
N GLN A 493 -16.04 -15.70 10.30
CA GLN A 493 -16.18 -14.99 11.57
C GLN A 493 -17.50 -15.32 12.27
N ALA A 494 -17.55 -15.07 13.58
CA ALA A 494 -18.77 -15.24 14.36
C ALA A 494 -19.75 -14.09 14.08
N VAL A 495 -21.04 -14.45 13.94
CA VAL A 495 -22.13 -13.51 13.69
C VAL A 495 -23.33 -13.78 14.59
N ASP A 496 -24.10 -12.74 14.89
CA ASP A 496 -25.45 -12.83 15.41
C ASP A 496 -26.43 -12.76 14.22
N PRO A 497 -27.06 -13.89 13.81
CA PRO A 497 -27.94 -13.91 12.64
C PRO A 497 -29.28 -13.22 12.89
N VAL A 498 -29.66 -12.98 14.15
CA VAL A 498 -30.92 -12.32 14.52
C VAL A 498 -30.76 -10.81 14.48
N ARG A 499 -29.64 -10.29 15.01
CA ARG A 499 -29.30 -8.86 14.97
C ARG A 499 -28.58 -8.47 13.69
N THR A 500 -28.16 -9.45 12.90
CA THR A 500 -27.33 -9.27 11.69
C THR A 500 -26.03 -8.50 11.95
N LEU A 501 -25.35 -8.84 13.04
CA LEU A 501 -24.09 -8.23 13.46
C LEU A 501 -22.92 -9.20 13.29
N VAL A 502 -21.79 -8.72 12.79
CA VAL A 502 -20.51 -9.44 12.91
C VAL A 502 -19.98 -9.19 14.32
N LEU A 503 -19.76 -10.26 15.07
CA LEU A 503 -19.51 -10.17 16.50
C LEU A 503 -18.05 -9.85 16.82
N VAL A 504 -17.84 -8.99 17.80
CA VAL A 504 -16.53 -8.68 18.38
C VAL A 504 -16.24 -9.65 19.51
N PRO A 505 -15.25 -10.56 19.38
CA PRO A 505 -14.81 -11.40 20.48
C PRO A 505 -13.81 -10.68 21.38
N LYS A 506 -13.82 -10.98 22.66
CA LYS A 506 -12.69 -10.70 23.55
C LYS A 506 -11.63 -11.78 23.37
N LEU A 507 -10.55 -11.45 22.67
CA LEU A 507 -9.49 -12.42 22.36
C LEU A 507 -8.39 -12.42 23.41
N PHE A 508 -8.03 -11.25 23.94
CA PHE A 508 -6.85 -11.03 24.77
C PHE A 508 -7.19 -10.70 26.23
N GLY A 509 -6.24 -10.98 27.12
CA GLY A 509 -6.32 -10.64 28.55
C GLY A 509 -7.25 -11.56 29.36
N PRO A 510 -7.50 -11.24 30.65
CA PRO A 510 -8.36 -12.04 31.51
C PRO A 510 -9.78 -12.17 30.96
N GLY A 511 -10.30 -13.39 30.91
CA GLY A 511 -11.61 -13.69 30.32
C GLY A 511 -11.65 -13.68 28.80
N GLY A 512 -10.50 -13.51 28.12
CA GLY A 512 -10.39 -13.61 26.67
C GLY A 512 -10.24 -15.06 26.18
N PHE A 513 -10.47 -15.25 24.88
CA PHE A 513 -10.39 -16.57 24.24
C PHE A 513 -8.98 -17.19 24.33
N TRP A 514 -7.93 -16.45 24.00
CA TRP A 514 -6.57 -16.98 23.88
C TRP A 514 -6.00 -17.58 25.17
N PRO A 515 -6.07 -16.89 26.35
CA PRO A 515 -5.54 -17.47 27.57
C PRO A 515 -6.37 -18.63 28.11
N ALA A 516 -7.63 -18.77 27.67
CA ALA A 516 -8.54 -19.81 28.14
C ALA A 516 -8.64 -21.03 27.21
N ILE A 517 -7.92 -21.04 26.07
CA ILE A 517 -7.89 -22.21 25.18
C ILE A 517 -7.41 -23.44 25.94
N PRO A 518 -8.20 -24.54 25.97
CA PRO A 518 -7.87 -25.73 26.73
C PRO A 518 -6.54 -26.35 26.26
N ALA A 519 -5.81 -26.94 27.18
CA ALA A 519 -4.67 -27.79 26.83
C ALA A 519 -5.14 -28.97 25.95
N ALA A 520 -4.23 -29.53 25.14
CA ALA A 520 -4.58 -30.61 24.20
C ALA A 520 -5.33 -31.78 24.84
N ALA A 521 -4.94 -32.18 26.07
CA ALA A 521 -5.60 -33.27 26.80
C ALA A 521 -7.03 -32.94 27.28
N ALA A 522 -7.40 -31.67 27.33
CA ALA A 522 -8.73 -31.20 27.75
C ALA A 522 -9.58 -30.66 26.57
N TYR A 523 -9.08 -30.81 25.35
CA TYR A 523 -9.80 -30.34 24.15
C TYR A 523 -11.07 -31.16 23.92
N THR A 524 -12.20 -30.48 23.80
CA THR A 524 -13.42 -30.99 23.15
C THR A 524 -14.04 -29.87 22.33
N PRO A 525 -14.76 -30.17 21.23
CA PRO A 525 -15.45 -29.16 20.44
C PRO A 525 -16.45 -28.33 21.27
N GLU A 526 -17.15 -28.96 22.23
CA GLU A 526 -18.12 -28.31 23.11
C GLU A 526 -17.43 -27.32 24.06
N ALA A 527 -16.29 -27.69 24.64
CA ALA A 527 -15.52 -26.79 25.50
C ALA A 527 -15.04 -25.53 24.72
N VAL A 528 -14.60 -25.72 23.50
CA VAL A 528 -14.20 -24.60 22.62
C VAL A 528 -15.40 -23.77 22.21
N ARG A 529 -16.55 -24.39 21.91
CA ARG A 529 -17.80 -23.65 21.61
C ARG A 529 -18.23 -22.78 22.78
N ALA A 530 -18.25 -23.31 23.99
CA ALA A 530 -18.60 -22.58 25.21
C ALA A 530 -17.60 -21.43 25.48
N LEU A 531 -16.31 -21.65 25.20
CA LEU A 531 -15.28 -20.61 25.32
C LEU A 531 -15.51 -19.48 24.32
N TRP A 532 -15.85 -19.81 23.07
CA TRP A 532 -16.24 -18.80 22.08
C TRP A 532 -17.47 -18.01 22.53
N THR A 533 -18.52 -18.68 23.02
CA THR A 533 -19.75 -18.03 23.53
C THR A 533 -19.44 -17.03 24.65
N SER A 534 -18.56 -17.41 25.59
CA SER A 534 -18.11 -16.52 26.66
C SER A 534 -17.30 -15.32 26.12
N SER A 535 -16.38 -15.58 25.19
CA SER A 535 -15.55 -14.56 24.57
C SER A 535 -16.37 -13.57 23.74
N LEU A 536 -17.34 -14.06 22.95
CA LEU A 536 -18.25 -13.25 22.16
C LEU A 536 -19.18 -12.42 23.05
N THR A 537 -19.70 -13.00 24.15
CA THR A 537 -20.51 -12.25 25.13
C THR A 537 -19.70 -11.09 25.73
N ALA A 538 -18.47 -11.36 26.15
CA ALA A 538 -17.62 -10.33 26.77
C ALA A 538 -17.23 -9.22 25.76
N GLY A 539 -16.87 -9.60 24.54
CA GLY A 539 -16.49 -8.65 23.49
C GLY A 539 -17.66 -7.82 22.98
N ALA A 540 -18.81 -8.45 22.70
CA ALA A 540 -20.00 -7.77 22.23
C ALA A 540 -20.57 -6.77 23.25
N ARG A 541 -20.46 -7.05 24.55
CA ARG A 541 -20.81 -6.09 25.61
C ARG A 541 -19.91 -4.85 25.57
N THR A 542 -18.62 -5.04 25.48
CA THR A 542 -17.64 -3.94 25.40
C THR A 542 -17.84 -3.10 24.14
N ALA A 543 -18.11 -3.77 23.01
CA ALA A 543 -18.35 -3.11 21.73
C ALA A 543 -19.78 -2.51 21.60
N GLY A 544 -20.64 -2.62 22.65
CA GLY A 544 -22.00 -2.09 22.61
C GLY A 544 -22.98 -2.87 21.72
N GLN A 545 -22.58 -4.04 21.21
CA GLN A 545 -23.41 -4.88 20.32
C GLN A 545 -24.57 -5.55 21.06
N ILE A 546 -24.42 -5.78 22.38
CA ILE A 546 -25.45 -6.24 23.28
C ILE A 546 -25.41 -5.42 24.59
N ARG A 547 -26.51 -5.42 25.34
CA ARG A 547 -26.56 -4.73 26.64
C ARG A 547 -25.64 -5.40 27.66
N ALA A 548 -25.26 -4.67 28.69
CA ALA A 548 -24.37 -5.17 29.74
C ALA A 548 -24.93 -6.38 30.51
N ASP A 549 -26.24 -6.53 30.57
CA ASP A 549 -26.95 -7.64 31.24
C ASP A 549 -27.28 -8.81 30.28
N GLU A 550 -27.08 -8.68 28.97
CA GLU A 550 -27.30 -9.75 27.98
C GLU A 550 -26.12 -10.70 27.85
N SER A 551 -26.36 -11.93 27.49
CA SER A 551 -25.36 -12.96 27.19
C SER A 551 -25.79 -13.80 26.02
N TYR A 552 -24.85 -14.27 25.23
CA TYR A 552 -25.08 -15.27 24.20
C TYR A 552 -25.23 -16.67 24.83
N THR A 553 -26.04 -17.49 24.20
CA THR A 553 -26.07 -18.96 24.35
C THR A 553 -25.38 -19.59 23.13
N ASP A 554 -25.02 -20.87 23.20
CA ASP A 554 -24.30 -21.55 22.13
C ASP A 554 -25.06 -21.62 20.79
N ASP A 555 -26.38 -21.49 20.81
CA ASP A 555 -27.27 -21.49 19.65
C ASP A 555 -27.65 -20.08 19.14
N ALA A 556 -27.28 -19.02 19.87
CA ALA A 556 -27.62 -17.64 19.52
C ALA A 556 -26.70 -17.00 18.48
N TRP A 557 -25.61 -17.63 18.13
CA TRP A 557 -24.62 -17.13 17.17
C TRP A 557 -24.12 -18.26 16.24
N THR A 558 -23.56 -17.90 15.11
CA THR A 558 -23.03 -18.86 14.14
C THR A 558 -21.77 -18.34 13.46
N TRP A 559 -21.16 -19.16 12.60
CA TRP A 559 -20.05 -18.77 11.75
C TRP A 559 -20.54 -18.38 10.37
N ALA A 560 -20.08 -17.23 9.86
CA ALA A 560 -20.39 -16.76 8.53
C ALA A 560 -19.12 -16.49 7.72
N TYR A 561 -19.19 -16.65 6.41
CA TYR A 561 -18.14 -16.25 5.48
C TYR A 561 -18.13 -14.74 5.34
N THR A 562 -16.92 -14.18 5.27
CA THR A 562 -16.68 -12.73 5.18
C THR A 562 -15.67 -12.42 4.09
N GLU A 563 -15.78 -11.23 3.51
CA GLU A 563 -14.87 -10.74 2.48
C GLU A 563 -14.52 -9.26 2.72
N MET A 564 -13.26 -8.88 2.43
CA MET A 564 -12.79 -7.51 2.58
C MET A 564 -11.79 -7.15 1.47
N TRP A 565 -12.08 -6.09 0.75
CA TRP A 565 -11.25 -5.53 -0.31
C TRP A 565 -10.28 -4.48 0.24
N MET A 566 -9.01 -4.60 -0.10
CA MET A 566 -7.92 -3.70 0.32
C MET A 566 -7.10 -3.31 -0.90
N GLY A 567 -7.00 -2.02 -1.19
CA GLY A 567 -6.24 -1.49 -2.32
C GLY A 567 -4.76 -1.87 -2.25
N ILE A 568 -4.14 -2.05 -3.40
CA ILE A 568 -2.72 -2.37 -3.59
C ILE A 568 -2.04 -1.14 -4.18
N GLU A 569 -1.01 -0.61 -3.50
CA GLU A 569 -0.33 0.64 -3.87
C GLU A 569 1.20 0.57 -3.81
N HIS A 570 1.78 -0.46 -3.19
CA HIS A 570 3.23 -0.67 -3.05
C HIS A 570 3.71 -1.85 -3.90
N GLU A 571 5.00 -2.17 -3.81
CA GLU A 571 5.67 -3.15 -4.67
C GLU A 571 5.63 -2.77 -6.16
N VAL A 572 5.82 -1.47 -6.45
CA VAL A 572 5.82 -0.95 -7.84
C VAL A 572 6.96 -1.58 -8.62
N ALA A 573 6.61 -2.35 -9.64
CA ALA A 573 7.56 -3.11 -10.46
C ALA A 573 8.37 -2.20 -11.41
N PRO A 574 9.55 -2.64 -11.85
CA PRO A 574 10.26 -2.02 -12.97
C PRO A 574 9.36 -1.87 -14.20
N PRO A 575 9.50 -0.81 -15.01
CA PRO A 575 8.65 -0.57 -16.18
C PRO A 575 8.60 -1.75 -17.17
N ALA A 576 9.67 -2.55 -17.25
CA ALA A 576 9.73 -3.73 -18.11
C ALA A 576 8.85 -4.89 -17.63
N GLU A 577 8.43 -4.86 -16.36
CA GLU A 577 7.57 -5.88 -15.74
C GLU A 577 6.12 -5.39 -15.61
N ALA A 578 5.82 -4.14 -16.00
CA ALA A 578 4.46 -3.64 -16.01
C ALA A 578 3.58 -4.45 -16.97
N LEU A 579 2.29 -4.59 -16.65
CA LEU A 579 1.35 -5.31 -17.50
C LEU A 579 1.28 -4.69 -18.90
N GLY A 580 1.41 -5.54 -19.92
CA GLY A 580 1.21 -5.18 -21.31
C GLY A 580 -0.23 -5.41 -21.77
N CYS A 581 -0.52 -5.07 -23.02
CA CYS A 581 -1.88 -5.19 -23.58
C CYS A 581 -2.47 -6.60 -23.42
N GLN A 582 -1.67 -7.64 -23.67
CA GLN A 582 -2.13 -9.04 -23.63
C GLN A 582 -2.28 -9.61 -22.21
N ASP A 583 -1.81 -8.92 -21.21
CA ASP A 583 -2.00 -9.33 -19.81
C ASP A 583 -3.42 -9.06 -19.32
N CYS A 584 -4.13 -8.14 -20.00
CA CYS A 584 -5.53 -7.82 -19.77
C CYS A 584 -6.41 -8.24 -20.94
N HIS A 585 -6.09 -7.75 -22.16
CA HIS A 585 -6.89 -8.04 -23.36
C HIS A 585 -6.61 -9.42 -23.90
N ALA A 586 -7.67 -10.11 -24.35
CA ALA A 586 -7.65 -11.51 -24.78
C ALA A 586 -7.15 -12.49 -23.70
N ASN A 587 -7.09 -12.05 -22.45
CA ASN A 587 -6.67 -12.85 -21.31
C ASN A 587 -7.89 -13.26 -20.47
N PRO A 588 -8.22 -14.54 -20.35
CA PRO A 588 -9.38 -15.00 -19.58
C PRO A 588 -9.24 -14.75 -18.06
N ALA A 589 -8.04 -14.44 -17.58
CA ALA A 589 -7.80 -14.10 -16.19
C ALA A 589 -8.14 -12.63 -15.85
N PHE A 590 -8.49 -11.80 -16.87
CA PHE A 590 -8.97 -10.43 -16.66
C PHE A 590 -10.44 -10.34 -17.05
N ASP A 591 -11.32 -10.25 -16.05
CA ASP A 591 -12.77 -10.31 -16.25
C ASP A 591 -13.38 -8.93 -16.54
N PHE A 592 -13.43 -8.56 -17.81
CA PHE A 592 -14.08 -7.34 -18.24
C PHE A 592 -15.59 -7.32 -17.93
N THR A 593 -16.23 -8.49 -17.86
CA THR A 593 -17.68 -8.55 -17.55
C THR A 593 -17.94 -8.20 -16.09
N ALA A 594 -17.09 -8.66 -15.17
CA ALA A 594 -17.16 -8.26 -13.77
C ALA A 594 -16.91 -6.75 -13.58
N LEU A 595 -16.17 -6.12 -14.49
CA LEU A 595 -15.95 -4.66 -14.52
C LEU A 595 -17.07 -3.89 -15.23
N GLY A 596 -18.17 -4.54 -15.66
CA GLY A 596 -19.33 -3.90 -16.28
C GLY A 596 -19.21 -3.68 -17.80
N TYR A 597 -18.15 -4.18 -18.44
CA TYR A 597 -18.08 -4.19 -19.91
C TYR A 597 -18.90 -5.35 -20.48
N ALA A 598 -19.51 -5.14 -21.66
CA ALA A 598 -20.22 -6.22 -22.34
C ALA A 598 -19.27 -7.28 -22.92
N CYS A 599 -18.02 -6.94 -23.16
CA CYS A 599 -16.94 -7.81 -23.68
C CYS A 599 -15.59 -7.11 -23.53
N ASP A 600 -14.49 -7.77 -23.91
CA ASP A 600 -13.17 -7.14 -23.96
C ASP A 600 -13.16 -6.00 -24.99
N PRO A 601 -12.89 -4.75 -24.58
CA PRO A 601 -12.95 -3.58 -25.47
C PRO A 601 -11.97 -3.60 -26.65
N LEU A 602 -10.90 -4.36 -26.58
CA LEU A 602 -9.93 -4.50 -27.68
C LEU A 602 -10.36 -5.54 -28.72
N VAL A 603 -11.05 -6.61 -28.28
CA VAL A 603 -11.34 -7.79 -29.13
C VAL A 603 -12.74 -7.73 -29.70
N GLY A 604 -13.70 -7.17 -28.97
CA GLY A 604 -15.11 -7.11 -29.36
C GLY A 604 -15.53 -5.74 -29.92
N ASN A 605 -16.67 -5.75 -30.65
CA ASN A 605 -17.31 -4.52 -31.10
C ASN A 605 -18.44 -4.14 -30.13
N ASN A 606 -18.57 -2.84 -29.83
CA ASN A 606 -19.61 -2.29 -28.94
C ASN A 606 -19.55 -2.84 -27.51
N CYS A 607 -18.35 -3.03 -26.97
CA CYS A 607 -18.15 -3.56 -25.61
C CYS A 607 -18.40 -2.52 -24.50
N GLY A 608 -18.78 -1.27 -24.85
CA GLY A 608 -19.05 -0.23 -23.87
C GLY A 608 -17.78 0.48 -23.38
N SER A 609 -16.82 0.78 -24.29
CA SER A 609 -15.67 1.62 -23.94
C SER A 609 -16.12 2.99 -23.45
N ARG A 610 -15.45 3.56 -22.45
CA ARG A 610 -15.79 4.88 -21.86
C ARG A 610 -15.29 6.05 -22.73
N HIS A 611 -14.24 5.83 -23.54
CA HIS A 611 -13.60 6.84 -24.39
C HIS A 611 -13.35 6.36 -25.81
#